data_13905b1a4e046f859015d1733eeec083
#
_entry.id   13905b1a4e046f859015d1733eeec083
#
_cell.length_a   1.000
_cell.length_b   1.000
_cell.length_c   1.000
_cell.angle_alpha   90.00
_cell.angle_beta   90.00
_cell.angle_gamma   90.00
#
_symmetry.space_group_name_H-M   'P 1'
#
loop_
_entity.id
_entity.type
_entity.pdbx_description
1 polymer ?
#
loop_
_entity_poly.entity_id
_entity_poly.type
_entity_poly.pdbx_seq_one_letter_code
_entity_poly.pdbx_strand_id
1 'polypeptide(L)'
;HTADNGAKSRFQVSFADSVKTSNDWTAGQSNLNVRQVFVELSDLPSFEGTAFANSTLWGGKRLDRDNFDIHWIDSDVIKLAGLGAGIYDIEVADQWTSNLSVYGRSFDDFPVIARDDTGNDDTDSFIVTTNNYFGNWQLMLNAMSAADNDTRDLGNGSTAADSGLHTMLAYHGDSFFGLGEGNFKTALLHGQGLGAEVKGLGADGNLTEDASATRLAVYGTTYLAPQWRIAPSVFAEHSEDRYDE
;
A
#
# COMPACT_ATOMS: atom_id res chain seq x y z
N HIS A 1 -21.19 -1.04 14.70
CA HIS A 1 -21.85 -1.38 15.99
C HIS A 1 -21.12 -0.65 17.11
N THR A 2 -21.89 -0.09 18.02
CA THR A 2 -21.37 0.51 19.25
C THR A 2 -21.86 -0.35 20.42
N ALA A 3 -20.93 -0.78 21.27
CA ALA A 3 -21.26 -1.55 22.47
C ALA A 3 -21.69 -0.63 23.63
N ASP A 4 -22.32 -1.20 24.68
CA ASP A 4 -22.81 -0.44 25.81
C ASP A 4 -21.69 0.29 26.59
N ASN A 5 -20.46 -0.21 26.52
CA ASN A 5 -19.27 0.41 27.12
C ASN A 5 -18.60 1.48 26.24
N GLY A 6 -19.21 1.84 25.12
CA GLY A 6 -18.70 2.84 24.17
C GLY A 6 -17.78 2.31 23.07
N ALA A 7 -17.24 1.10 23.20
CA ALA A 7 -16.38 0.50 22.18
C ALA A 7 -17.13 0.38 20.84
N LYS A 8 -16.44 0.67 19.74
CA LYS A 8 -17.00 0.60 18.39
C LYS A 8 -16.36 -0.53 17.60
N SER A 9 -17.16 -1.23 16.81
CA SER A 9 -16.69 -2.20 15.84
C SER A 9 -17.24 -1.89 14.45
N ARG A 10 -16.38 -2.03 13.44
CA ARG A 10 -16.72 -1.94 12.03
C ARG A 10 -16.28 -3.21 11.31
N PHE A 11 -17.17 -3.78 10.52
CA PHE A 11 -16.86 -4.88 9.64
C PHE A 11 -16.99 -4.40 8.19
N GLN A 12 -15.99 -4.67 7.37
CA GLN A 12 -16.00 -4.30 5.96
C GLN A 12 -15.71 -5.51 5.08
N VAL A 13 -16.53 -5.67 4.03
CA VAL A 13 -16.30 -6.62 2.96
C VAL A 13 -16.40 -5.87 1.64
N SER A 14 -15.43 -6.09 0.76
CA SER A 14 -15.44 -5.58 -0.62
C SER A 14 -15.30 -6.74 -1.60
N PHE A 15 -16.24 -6.83 -2.50
CA PHE A 15 -16.19 -7.77 -3.61
C PHE A 15 -15.83 -7.06 -4.90
N ALA A 16 -15.06 -7.69 -5.75
CA ALA A 16 -14.85 -7.24 -7.12
C ALA A 16 -14.93 -8.41 -8.06
N ASP A 17 -15.55 -8.16 -9.20
CA ASP A 17 -15.58 -9.08 -10.33
C ASP A 17 -14.57 -8.65 -11.37
N SER A 18 -13.82 -9.59 -11.93
CA SER A 18 -12.92 -9.36 -13.06
C SER A 18 -13.58 -9.93 -14.31
N VAL A 19 -14.20 -9.06 -15.09
CA VAL A 19 -14.80 -9.42 -16.38
C VAL A 19 -13.80 -9.12 -17.49
N LYS A 20 -13.42 -10.15 -18.25
CA LYS A 20 -12.46 -10.02 -19.37
C LYS A 20 -13.09 -9.52 -20.67
N THR A 21 -14.39 -9.27 -20.70
CA THR A 21 -15.11 -8.82 -21.91
C THR A 21 -15.67 -7.43 -21.72
N SER A 22 -15.77 -6.67 -22.81
CA SER A 22 -16.38 -5.33 -22.82
C SER A 22 -17.91 -5.35 -22.67
N ASN A 23 -18.51 -6.53 -22.58
CA ASN A 23 -19.95 -6.69 -22.44
C ASN A 23 -20.28 -7.41 -21.11
N ASP A 24 -20.52 -6.61 -20.08
CA ASP A 24 -20.67 -7.04 -18.71
C ASP A 24 -21.94 -7.85 -18.44
N TRP A 25 -22.93 -7.74 -19.32
CA TRP A 25 -24.25 -8.40 -19.15
C TRP A 25 -24.24 -9.89 -19.49
N THR A 26 -23.27 -10.34 -20.26
CA THR A 26 -23.22 -11.70 -20.79
C THR A 26 -21.86 -12.36 -20.59
N ALA A 27 -21.12 -11.95 -19.57
CA ALA A 27 -19.83 -12.56 -19.25
C ALA A 27 -20.01 -14.05 -18.95
N GLY A 28 -19.52 -14.91 -19.81
CA GLY A 28 -19.54 -16.36 -19.64
C GLY A 28 -18.62 -16.87 -18.53
N GLN A 29 -17.73 -16.02 -18.03
CA GLN A 29 -16.83 -16.28 -16.91
C GLN A 29 -16.65 -15.02 -16.09
N SER A 30 -17.09 -15.05 -14.84
CA SER A 30 -16.82 -14.04 -13.84
C SER A 30 -16.08 -14.68 -12.66
N ASN A 31 -15.04 -14.03 -12.18
CA ASN A 31 -14.32 -14.44 -11.00
C ASN A 31 -14.62 -13.47 -9.88
N LEU A 32 -15.61 -13.78 -9.07
CA LEU A 32 -15.90 -12.99 -7.87
C LEU A 32 -14.75 -13.14 -6.88
N ASN A 33 -14.08 -12.05 -6.62
CA ASN A 33 -12.95 -11.99 -5.68
C ASN A 33 -13.33 -11.15 -4.47
N VAL A 34 -13.04 -11.66 -3.28
CA VAL A 34 -13.10 -10.88 -2.04
C VAL A 34 -11.82 -10.05 -1.95
N ARG A 35 -11.92 -8.77 -2.30
CA ARG A 35 -10.77 -7.85 -2.26
C ARG A 35 -10.39 -7.44 -0.87
N GLN A 36 -11.38 -7.21 -0.03
CA GLN A 36 -11.16 -6.85 1.37
C GLN A 36 -12.16 -7.56 2.26
N VAL A 37 -11.70 -8.03 3.40
CA VAL A 37 -12.52 -8.48 4.52
C VAL A 37 -11.74 -8.24 5.80
N PHE A 38 -12.18 -7.27 6.59
CA PHE A 38 -11.49 -6.93 7.83
C PHE A 38 -12.46 -6.38 8.89
N VAL A 39 -11.99 -6.40 10.11
CA VAL A 39 -12.66 -5.82 11.28
C VAL A 39 -11.81 -4.68 11.83
N GLU A 40 -12.46 -3.62 12.25
CA GLU A 40 -11.87 -2.52 13.03
C GLU A 40 -12.53 -2.43 14.40
N LEU A 41 -11.71 -2.12 15.43
CA LEU A 41 -12.15 -1.87 16.79
C LEU A 41 -11.55 -0.54 17.23
N SER A 42 -12.41 0.39 17.66
CA SER A 42 -12.01 1.71 18.17
C SER A 42 -12.73 2.09 19.45
N ASP A 43 -12.33 3.18 20.05
CA ASP A 43 -12.88 3.69 21.30
C ASP A 43 -12.89 2.62 22.41
N LEU A 44 -11.79 1.87 22.54
CA LEU A 44 -11.67 0.80 23.51
C LEU A 44 -11.46 1.38 24.91
N PRO A 45 -12.33 1.09 25.89
CA PRO A 45 -12.18 1.62 27.24
C PRO A 45 -10.86 1.25 27.92
N SER A 46 -10.25 0.12 27.52
CA SER A 46 -8.93 -0.30 28.04
C SER A 46 -7.78 0.61 27.60
N PHE A 47 -7.99 1.45 26.60
CA PHE A 47 -6.99 2.38 26.07
C PHE A 47 -7.14 3.79 26.61
N GLU A 48 -8.21 4.05 27.37
CA GLU A 48 -8.51 5.36 27.93
C GLU A 48 -7.35 5.89 28.79
N GLY A 49 -6.95 7.14 28.58
CA GLY A 49 -5.83 7.77 29.29
C GLY A 49 -4.43 7.32 28.86
N THR A 50 -4.30 6.56 27.77
CA THR A 50 -3.02 6.14 27.18
C THR A 50 -2.81 6.78 25.81
N ALA A 51 -1.62 6.62 25.24
CA ALA A 51 -1.32 7.01 23.84
C ALA A 51 -2.21 6.28 22.80
N PHE A 52 -2.93 5.26 23.21
CA PHE A 52 -3.82 4.46 22.35
C PHE A 52 -5.28 4.85 22.47
N ALA A 53 -5.63 5.89 23.25
CA ALA A 53 -7.01 6.24 23.54
C ALA A 53 -7.89 6.44 22.30
N ASN A 54 -7.33 7.04 21.25
CA ASN A 54 -8.00 7.29 19.97
C ASN A 54 -7.65 6.28 18.89
N SER A 55 -6.89 5.23 19.23
CA SER A 55 -6.40 4.27 18.26
C SER A 55 -7.49 3.33 17.76
N THR A 56 -7.32 2.89 16.52
CA THR A 56 -8.12 1.86 15.87
C THR A 56 -7.28 0.62 15.62
N LEU A 57 -7.67 -0.51 16.21
CA LEU A 57 -7.13 -1.82 15.87
C LEU A 57 -7.85 -2.35 14.64
N TRP A 58 -7.11 -3.02 13.77
CA TRP A 58 -7.72 -3.73 12.65
C TRP A 58 -7.08 -5.10 12.42
N GLY A 59 -7.83 -6.01 11.80
CA GLY A 59 -7.32 -7.32 11.39
C GLY A 59 -8.14 -7.90 10.24
N GLY A 60 -7.47 -8.54 9.29
CA GLY A 60 -8.07 -9.17 8.13
C GLY A 60 -7.36 -8.86 6.81
N LYS A 61 -8.03 -9.14 5.69
CA LYS A 61 -7.53 -8.82 4.35
C LYS A 61 -7.89 -7.38 3.98
N ARG A 62 -6.88 -6.55 3.78
CA ARG A 62 -7.04 -5.11 3.54
C ARG A 62 -6.20 -4.62 2.37
N LEU A 63 -6.71 -3.58 1.70
CA LEU A 63 -6.02 -2.81 0.70
C LEU A 63 -5.89 -1.38 1.21
N ASP A 64 -4.67 -0.99 1.58
CA ASP A 64 -4.33 0.38 1.90
C ASP A 64 -3.74 1.07 0.68
N ARG A 65 -4.26 2.23 0.38
CA ARG A 65 -3.86 3.03 -0.78
C ARG A 65 -3.72 4.48 -0.38
N ASP A 66 -2.66 5.07 -0.83
CA ASP A 66 -2.51 6.51 -0.89
C ASP A 66 -2.55 6.91 -2.37
N ASN A 67 -3.69 7.42 -2.81
CA ASN A 67 -3.94 7.77 -4.19
C ASN A 67 -4.74 9.07 -4.30
N PHE A 68 -4.89 9.52 -5.54
CA PHE A 68 -5.82 10.62 -5.87
C PHE A 68 -7.28 10.18 -5.79
N ASP A 69 -8.16 11.15 -5.64
CA ASP A 69 -9.62 10.97 -5.75
C ASP A 69 -10.10 10.53 -7.14
N ILE A 70 -9.22 10.40 -8.11
CA ILE A 70 -9.57 10.08 -9.50
C ILE A 70 -9.09 8.67 -9.81
N HIS A 71 -10.01 7.74 -9.97
CA HIS A 71 -9.73 6.33 -10.24
C HIS A 71 -9.65 5.94 -11.72
N TRP A 72 -9.49 6.91 -12.61
CA TRP A 72 -9.57 6.69 -14.07
C TRP A 72 -8.21 6.33 -14.69
N ILE A 73 -7.16 6.74 -14.01
CA ILE A 73 -5.78 6.49 -14.42
C ILE A 73 -5.02 5.91 -13.24
N ASP A 74 -3.85 5.39 -13.48
CA ASP A 74 -2.95 4.95 -12.44
C ASP A 74 -2.48 6.17 -11.61
N SER A 75 -3.08 6.33 -10.46
CA SER A 75 -2.90 7.49 -9.58
C SER A 75 -2.37 7.12 -8.20
N ASP A 76 -1.96 5.86 -8.02
CA ASP A 76 -1.44 5.42 -6.74
C ASP A 76 -0.07 6.06 -6.46
N VAL A 77 0.07 6.73 -5.34
CA VAL A 77 1.36 7.13 -4.79
C VAL A 77 2.05 5.90 -4.21
N ILE A 78 1.35 5.20 -3.32
CA ILE A 78 1.77 3.93 -2.74
C ILE A 78 0.55 3.05 -2.47
N LYS A 79 0.73 1.75 -2.63
CA LYS A 79 -0.29 0.74 -2.41
C LYS A 79 0.29 -0.43 -1.64
N LEU A 80 -0.38 -0.80 -0.56
CA LEU A 80 -0.06 -1.96 0.25
C LEU A 80 -1.32 -2.81 0.42
N ALA A 81 -1.22 -4.10 0.16
CA ALA A 81 -2.35 -5.01 0.27
C ALA A 81 -1.87 -6.35 0.83
N GLY A 82 -2.71 -7.00 1.62
CA GLY A 82 -2.43 -8.31 2.17
C GLY A 82 -3.40 -8.72 3.27
N LEU A 83 -3.15 -9.89 3.83
CA LEU A 83 -3.75 -10.33 5.08
C LEU A 83 -2.89 -9.80 6.22
N GLY A 84 -3.49 -9.15 7.20
CA GLY A 84 -2.67 -8.53 8.24
C GLY A 84 -3.45 -8.03 9.44
N ALA A 85 -2.74 -7.26 10.24
CA ALA A 85 -3.29 -6.57 11.40
C ALA A 85 -2.49 -5.29 11.65
N GLY A 86 -3.10 -4.36 12.36
CA GLY A 86 -2.42 -3.12 12.69
C GLY A 86 -3.18 -2.29 13.72
N ILE A 87 -2.54 -1.20 14.09
CA ILE A 87 -3.08 -0.17 14.94
C ILE A 87 -2.80 1.19 14.31
N TYR A 88 -3.83 2.01 14.22
CA TYR A 88 -3.77 3.34 13.64
C TYR A 88 -4.05 4.40 14.71
N ASP A 89 -3.60 5.62 14.43
CA ASP A 89 -3.84 6.82 15.23
C ASP A 89 -3.28 6.71 16.65
N ILE A 90 -2.07 6.12 16.79
CA ILE A 90 -1.33 6.14 18.06
C ILE A 90 -0.83 7.57 18.28
N GLU A 91 -1.26 8.23 19.34
CA GLU A 91 -0.79 9.56 19.73
C GLU A 91 0.56 9.45 20.44
N VAL A 92 1.65 9.59 19.68
CA VAL A 92 3.01 9.49 20.25
C VAL A 92 3.40 10.76 21.01
N ALA A 93 3.05 11.92 20.44
CA ALA A 93 3.26 13.24 21.02
C ALA A 93 2.30 14.26 20.38
N ASP A 94 2.36 15.51 20.86
CA ASP A 94 1.63 16.60 20.22
C ASP A 94 2.03 16.73 18.73
N GLN A 95 1.04 16.77 17.85
CA GLN A 95 1.19 16.78 16.38
C GLN A 95 1.94 15.59 15.78
N TRP A 96 2.16 14.51 16.54
CA TRP A 96 2.74 13.28 16.03
C TRP A 96 1.82 12.09 16.29
N THR A 97 1.26 11.55 15.21
CA THR A 97 0.54 10.28 15.21
C THR A 97 1.31 9.21 14.44
N SER A 98 1.18 7.96 14.85
CA SER A 98 1.85 6.83 14.22
C SER A 98 0.88 5.68 13.99
N ASN A 99 1.02 5.04 12.83
CA ASN A 99 0.35 3.79 12.49
C ASN A 99 1.40 2.68 12.43
N LEU A 100 1.06 1.51 12.92
CA LEU A 100 1.89 0.31 12.83
C LEU A 100 1.05 -0.83 12.26
N SER A 101 1.55 -1.52 11.26
CA SER A 101 0.85 -2.64 10.65
C SER A 101 1.81 -3.72 10.17
N VAL A 102 1.29 -4.94 10.10
CA VAL A 102 1.96 -6.09 9.51
C VAL A 102 1.06 -6.71 8.45
N TYR A 103 1.65 -7.14 7.35
CA TYR A 103 0.95 -7.78 6.24
C TYR A 103 1.68 -9.04 5.81
N GLY A 104 0.92 -10.11 5.59
CA GLY A 104 1.36 -11.27 4.83
C GLY A 104 0.78 -11.18 3.42
N ARG A 105 1.60 -11.55 2.44
CA ARG A 105 1.25 -11.52 1.04
C ARG A 105 1.97 -12.63 0.31
N SER A 106 1.35 -13.20 -0.72
CA SER A 106 2.02 -14.08 -1.67
C SER A 106 2.33 -13.31 -2.95
N PHE A 107 3.48 -13.59 -3.55
CA PHE A 107 3.79 -13.17 -4.91
C PHE A 107 3.16 -14.16 -5.87
N ASP A 108 2.40 -13.65 -6.82
CA ASP A 108 1.93 -14.46 -7.93
C ASP A 108 3.10 -14.77 -8.88
N ASP A 109 3.11 -15.97 -9.39
CA ASP A 109 3.93 -16.50 -10.48
C ASP A 109 5.07 -15.66 -11.06
N PHE A 110 6.24 -16.22 -11.04
CA PHE A 110 7.38 -15.73 -11.82
C PHE A 110 7.27 -16.25 -13.25
N PRO A 111 7.03 -15.41 -14.26
CA PRO A 111 6.82 -15.88 -15.64
C PRO A 111 8.07 -16.48 -16.27
N VAL A 112 9.23 -16.31 -15.68
CA VAL A 112 10.53 -16.68 -16.25
C VAL A 112 11.13 -17.94 -15.63
N ILE A 113 10.69 -18.34 -14.43
CA ILE A 113 11.22 -19.51 -13.77
C ILE A 113 10.42 -20.74 -14.16
N ALA A 114 11.13 -21.81 -14.46
CA ALA A 114 10.50 -23.09 -14.75
C ALA A 114 9.58 -23.48 -13.61
N ARG A 115 8.28 -23.43 -13.87
CA ARG A 115 7.27 -23.95 -12.97
C ARG A 115 7.64 -25.39 -12.64
N ASP A 116 7.72 -25.70 -11.36
CA ASP A 116 7.70 -27.10 -11.02
C ASP A 116 6.33 -27.66 -11.44
N ASP A 117 6.29 -28.91 -11.81
CA ASP A 117 5.05 -29.58 -12.23
C ASP A 117 4.01 -29.69 -11.11
N THR A 118 4.28 -29.16 -9.92
CA THR A 118 3.40 -29.20 -8.74
C THR A 118 2.49 -27.98 -8.62
N GLY A 119 2.74 -26.91 -9.38
CA GLY A 119 1.87 -25.75 -9.51
C GLY A 119 1.79 -24.87 -8.25
N ASN A 120 2.77 -24.97 -7.36
CA ASN A 120 2.85 -24.16 -6.15
C ASN A 120 4.03 -23.18 -6.26
N ASP A 121 3.84 -22.17 -7.08
CA ASP A 121 4.87 -21.17 -7.42
C ASP A 121 4.79 -19.90 -6.54
N ASP A 122 3.88 -19.90 -5.55
CA ASP A 122 3.69 -18.75 -4.67
C ASP A 122 4.78 -18.70 -3.60
N THR A 123 5.38 -17.53 -3.44
CA THR A 123 6.28 -17.25 -2.33
C THR A 123 5.61 -16.30 -1.36
N ASP A 124 5.52 -16.72 -0.11
CA ASP A 124 4.99 -15.89 0.95
C ASP A 124 5.96 -14.77 1.31
N SER A 125 5.44 -13.58 1.49
CA SER A 125 6.18 -12.42 1.96
C SER A 125 5.53 -11.81 3.21
N PHE A 126 6.36 -11.16 4.00
CA PHE A 126 5.97 -10.48 5.21
C PHE A 126 6.42 -9.03 5.16
N ILE A 127 5.53 -8.10 5.48
CA ILE A 127 5.79 -6.66 5.43
C ILE A 127 5.43 -6.06 6.79
N VAL A 128 6.39 -5.37 7.40
CA VAL A 128 6.17 -4.51 8.57
C VAL A 128 6.21 -3.07 8.10
N THR A 129 5.21 -2.28 8.46
CA THR A 129 5.11 -0.88 8.07
C THR A 129 4.82 0.02 9.25
N THR A 130 5.50 1.17 9.28
CA THR A 130 5.13 2.29 10.13
C THR A 130 4.82 3.50 9.27
N ASN A 131 3.77 4.23 9.60
CA ASN A 131 3.38 5.44 8.90
C ASN A 131 3.16 6.56 9.93
N ASN A 132 4.03 7.56 9.89
CA ASN A 132 4.14 8.59 10.89
C ASN A 132 3.74 9.94 10.30
N TYR A 133 2.91 10.68 11.01
CA TYR A 133 2.44 12.00 10.63
C TYR A 133 2.93 13.04 11.64
N PHE A 134 3.61 14.07 11.15
CA PHE A 134 4.16 15.17 11.92
C PHE A 134 3.62 16.50 11.33
N GLY A 135 2.48 16.94 11.80
CA GLY A 135 1.77 18.05 11.16
C GLY A 135 1.50 17.73 9.68
N ASN A 136 2.07 18.51 8.77
CA ASN A 136 1.91 18.32 7.33
C ASN A 136 2.90 17.31 6.70
N TRP A 137 3.82 16.75 7.48
CA TRP A 137 4.78 15.76 7.01
C TRP A 137 4.30 14.34 7.30
N GLN A 138 4.62 13.43 6.38
CA GLN A 138 4.36 12.01 6.51
C GLN A 138 5.65 11.24 6.21
N LEU A 139 6.04 10.35 7.12
CA LEU A 139 7.16 9.43 6.95
C LEU A 139 6.65 8.00 7.08
N MET A 140 6.77 7.23 6.01
CA MET A 140 6.45 5.81 5.99
C MET A 140 7.73 5.00 5.85
N LEU A 141 7.89 3.99 6.70
CA LEU A 141 9.01 3.06 6.65
C LEU A 141 8.44 1.64 6.56
N ASN A 142 9.00 0.86 5.64
CA ASN A 142 8.59 -0.51 5.42
C ASN A 142 9.82 -1.42 5.37
N ALA A 143 9.72 -2.56 6.04
CA ALA A 143 10.68 -3.65 5.96
C ALA A 143 9.95 -4.88 5.44
N MET A 144 10.57 -5.59 4.50
CA MET A 144 9.99 -6.74 3.82
C MET A 144 10.94 -7.92 3.91
N SER A 145 10.35 -9.12 3.99
CA SER A 145 11.08 -10.38 3.92
C SER A 145 10.22 -11.38 3.15
N ALA A 146 10.83 -12.12 2.25
CA ALA A 146 10.21 -13.27 1.58
C ALA A 146 10.55 -14.55 2.33
N ALA A 147 9.67 -15.55 2.23
CA ALA A 147 10.01 -16.90 2.64
C ALA A 147 11.04 -17.51 1.67
N ASP A 148 11.86 -18.39 2.19
CA ASP A 148 12.81 -19.14 1.38
C ASP A 148 12.05 -20.00 0.34
N ASN A 149 12.43 -19.88 -0.92
CA ASN A 149 11.82 -20.62 -2.02
C ASN A 149 12.87 -20.83 -3.13
N ASP A 150 13.32 -22.06 -3.28
CA ASP A 150 14.34 -22.46 -4.26
C ASP A 150 13.90 -22.17 -5.72
N THR A 151 12.61 -21.98 -5.96
CA THR A 151 12.08 -21.67 -7.31
C THR A 151 12.21 -20.19 -7.69
N ARG A 152 12.60 -19.33 -6.77
CA ARG A 152 12.89 -17.90 -7.02
C ARG A 152 14.28 -17.65 -7.61
N ASP A 153 14.96 -18.68 -8.09
CA ASP A 153 16.21 -18.50 -8.79
C ASP A 153 15.93 -17.92 -10.20
N LEU A 154 16.43 -16.73 -10.43
CA LEU A 154 16.25 -15.99 -11.67
C LEU A 154 17.16 -16.55 -12.76
N GLY A 155 17.03 -17.78 -13.17
CA GLY A 155 17.63 -18.56 -14.26
C GLY A 155 18.85 -18.07 -15.08
N ASN A 156 19.31 -16.87 -14.85
CA ASN A 156 20.43 -16.16 -15.47
C ASN A 156 21.60 -15.89 -14.51
N GLY A 157 21.54 -16.40 -13.30
CA GLY A 157 22.57 -16.26 -12.28
C GLY A 157 22.37 -15.08 -11.32
N SER A 158 21.31 -14.31 -11.46
CA SER A 158 20.94 -13.29 -10.48
C SER A 158 20.12 -13.88 -9.36
N THR A 159 20.35 -13.38 -8.17
CA THR A 159 19.65 -13.82 -6.97
C THR A 159 18.39 -12.97 -6.76
N ALA A 160 17.25 -13.60 -6.58
CA ALA A 160 16.03 -12.92 -6.20
C ALA A 160 16.16 -12.33 -4.79
N ALA A 161 15.63 -11.14 -4.58
CA ALA A 161 15.68 -10.47 -3.29
C ALA A 161 14.86 -11.20 -2.23
N ASP A 162 15.48 -11.58 -1.11
CA ASP A 162 14.81 -12.18 0.05
C ASP A 162 14.33 -11.16 1.06
N SER A 163 14.81 -9.93 0.95
CA SER A 163 14.44 -8.83 1.84
C SER A 163 14.42 -7.50 1.11
N GLY A 164 13.84 -6.50 1.73
CA GLY A 164 13.83 -5.17 1.18
C GLY A 164 13.44 -4.11 2.19
N LEU A 165 13.85 -2.89 1.90
CA LEU A 165 13.50 -1.70 2.64
C LEU A 165 12.85 -0.69 1.71
N HIS A 166 11.86 0.01 2.22
CA HIS A 166 11.20 1.11 1.50
C HIS A 166 10.91 2.26 2.44
N THR A 167 11.08 3.46 1.93
CA THR A 167 10.82 4.72 2.65
C THR A 167 10.02 5.66 1.76
N MET A 168 9.03 6.32 2.33
CA MET A 168 8.32 7.44 1.71
C MET A 168 8.36 8.64 2.64
N LEU A 169 8.83 9.77 2.13
CA LEU A 169 8.70 11.08 2.77
C LEU A 169 7.73 11.91 1.95
N ALA A 170 6.65 12.38 2.56
CA ALA A 170 5.67 13.21 1.88
C ALA A 170 5.35 14.49 2.66
N TYR A 171 4.93 15.51 1.93
CA TYR A 171 4.40 16.76 2.46
C TYR A 171 3.00 17.00 1.91
N HIS A 172 2.08 17.36 2.78
CA HIS A 172 0.69 17.68 2.46
C HIS A 172 0.46 19.18 2.66
N GLY A 173 0.08 19.87 1.62
CA GLY A 173 -0.17 21.32 1.68
C GLY A 173 -1.66 21.63 1.63
N ASP A 174 -2.08 22.62 2.39
CA ASP A 174 -3.48 23.05 2.55
C ASP A 174 -3.92 24.07 1.49
N SER A 175 -3.12 24.25 0.45
CA SER A 175 -3.43 25.12 -0.70
C SER A 175 -2.98 24.44 -1.98
N PHE A 176 -3.52 24.85 -3.12
CA PHE A 176 -3.02 24.36 -4.41
C PHE A 176 -1.67 25.02 -4.75
N PHE A 177 -0.59 24.45 -4.26
CA PHE A 177 0.79 24.93 -4.44
C PHE A 177 1.01 26.42 -4.11
N GLY A 178 0.25 26.96 -3.15
CA GLY A 178 0.27 28.38 -2.81
C GLY A 178 -0.44 29.31 -3.81
N LEU A 179 -1.04 28.76 -4.87
CA LEU A 179 -1.67 29.53 -5.95
C LEU A 179 -3.16 29.79 -5.73
N GLY A 180 -3.82 29.05 -4.85
CA GLY A 180 -5.26 29.17 -4.62
C GLY A 180 -5.79 28.13 -3.63
N GLU A 181 -7.12 28.10 -3.50
CA GLU A 181 -7.81 27.11 -2.68
C GLU A 181 -7.60 25.69 -3.25
N GLY A 182 -7.44 24.73 -2.36
CA GLY A 182 -7.24 23.34 -2.72
C GLY A 182 -6.26 22.64 -1.79
N ASN A 183 -5.58 21.64 -2.32
CA ASN A 183 -4.53 20.92 -1.61
C ASN A 183 -3.46 20.44 -2.58
N PHE A 184 -2.32 20.03 -2.06
CA PHE A 184 -1.32 19.29 -2.82
C PHE A 184 -0.59 18.28 -1.94
N LYS A 185 -0.01 17.30 -2.57
CA LYS A 185 0.91 16.34 -1.96
C LYS A 185 2.14 16.19 -2.83
N THR A 186 3.30 16.17 -2.19
CA THR A 186 4.56 15.78 -2.82
C THR A 186 5.15 14.64 -2.02
N ALA A 187 5.45 13.54 -2.67
CA ALA A 187 6.01 12.35 -2.03
C ALA A 187 7.27 11.90 -2.77
N LEU A 188 8.33 11.65 -2.01
CA LEU A 188 9.55 11.00 -2.48
C LEU A 188 9.58 9.60 -1.86
N LEU A 189 9.66 8.60 -2.72
CA LEU A 189 9.73 7.19 -2.35
C LEU A 189 11.07 6.63 -2.79
N HIS A 190 11.67 5.79 -1.95
CA HIS A 190 12.88 5.05 -2.28
C HIS A 190 12.79 3.64 -1.70
N GLY A 191 13.23 2.66 -2.48
CA GLY A 191 13.24 1.27 -2.06
C GLY A 191 14.41 0.48 -2.61
N GLN A 192 14.76 -0.59 -1.91
CA GLN A 192 15.85 -1.51 -2.24
C GLN A 192 15.40 -2.95 -2.06
N GLY A 193 15.95 -3.86 -2.87
CA GLY A 193 15.55 -5.27 -2.89
C GLY A 193 14.05 -5.40 -3.13
N LEU A 194 13.31 -6.14 -2.31
CA LEU A 194 11.85 -6.25 -2.40
C LEU A 194 11.12 -4.90 -2.26
N GLY A 195 11.79 -3.88 -1.73
CA GLY A 195 11.26 -2.52 -1.62
C GLY A 195 11.36 -1.70 -2.90
N ALA A 196 12.06 -2.18 -3.92
CA ALA A 196 12.23 -1.45 -5.18
C ALA A 196 10.95 -1.36 -6.03
N GLU A 197 9.91 -2.15 -5.72
CA GLU A 197 8.55 -1.88 -6.20
C GLU A 197 7.91 -0.75 -5.39
N VAL A 198 8.43 0.46 -5.57
CA VAL A 198 8.15 1.63 -4.73
C VAL A 198 6.69 2.08 -4.70
N LYS A 199 5.90 1.67 -5.68
CA LYS A 199 4.48 1.97 -5.77
C LYS A 199 3.60 0.88 -5.16
N GLY A 200 3.92 -0.36 -5.43
CA GLY A 200 3.09 -1.52 -5.08
C GLY A 200 3.82 -2.49 -4.15
N LEU A 201 4.09 -2.09 -2.92
CA LEU A 201 4.88 -2.85 -1.97
C LEU A 201 4.49 -4.33 -1.89
N GLY A 202 5.47 -5.20 -2.07
CA GLY A 202 5.30 -6.65 -2.05
C GLY A 202 4.43 -7.19 -3.21
N ALA A 203 4.31 -6.47 -4.33
CA ALA A 203 3.56 -6.92 -5.50
C ALA A 203 4.43 -7.69 -6.49
N ASP A 204 5.73 -7.45 -6.47
CA ASP A 204 6.69 -8.01 -7.41
C ASP A 204 7.74 -8.84 -6.67
N GLY A 205 7.78 -10.12 -6.97
CA GLY A 205 8.76 -11.04 -6.42
C GLY A 205 9.95 -11.32 -7.33
N ASN A 206 10.00 -10.70 -8.53
CA ASN A 206 11.10 -10.87 -9.47
C ASN A 206 12.25 -9.87 -9.27
N LEU A 207 12.18 -9.06 -8.22
CA LEU A 207 13.22 -8.08 -7.93
C LEU A 207 14.52 -8.76 -7.53
N THR A 208 15.65 -8.23 -7.99
CA THR A 208 16.98 -8.72 -7.61
C THR A 208 17.41 -8.19 -6.24
N GLU A 209 18.44 -8.78 -5.65
CA GLU A 209 19.02 -8.27 -4.38
C GLU A 209 19.55 -6.84 -4.52
N ASP A 210 20.10 -6.50 -5.69
CA ASP A 210 20.69 -5.20 -5.98
C ASP A 210 19.64 -4.18 -6.47
N ALA A 211 18.39 -4.61 -6.65
CA ALA A 211 17.32 -3.74 -7.13
C ALA A 211 17.17 -2.48 -6.30
N SER A 212 17.09 -1.35 -6.95
CA SER A 212 16.75 -0.08 -6.31
C SER A 212 15.83 0.76 -7.18
N ALA A 213 14.98 1.56 -6.55
CA ALA A 213 14.14 2.51 -7.26
C ALA A 213 13.88 3.76 -6.43
N THR A 214 13.74 4.88 -7.11
CA THR A 214 13.34 6.16 -6.53
C THR A 214 12.21 6.76 -7.35
N ARG A 215 11.14 7.15 -6.68
CA ARG A 215 9.94 7.71 -7.30
C ARG A 215 9.58 9.05 -6.68
N LEU A 216 9.31 10.03 -7.52
CA LEU A 216 8.70 11.30 -7.15
C LEU A 216 7.24 11.29 -7.60
N ALA A 217 6.33 11.59 -6.68
CA ALA A 217 4.91 11.75 -6.95
C ALA A 217 4.49 13.15 -6.49
N VAL A 218 3.93 13.93 -7.41
CA VAL A 218 3.42 15.28 -7.11
C VAL A 218 2.02 15.39 -7.65
N TYR A 219 1.09 15.82 -6.83
CA TYR A 219 -0.27 16.11 -7.26
C TYR A 219 -0.91 17.22 -6.45
N GLY A 220 -1.95 17.82 -7.01
CA GLY A 220 -2.76 18.78 -6.32
C GLY A 220 -4.19 18.75 -6.82
N THR A 221 -5.07 19.36 -6.06
CA THR A 221 -6.49 19.53 -6.43
C THR A 221 -6.89 20.98 -6.19
N THR A 222 -7.55 21.58 -7.15
CA THR A 222 -8.16 22.91 -7.00
C THR A 222 -9.48 23.01 -7.75
N TYR A 223 -10.29 23.97 -7.38
CA TYR A 223 -11.55 24.27 -8.04
C TYR A 223 -11.43 25.54 -8.85
N LEU A 224 -11.66 25.45 -10.16
CA LEU A 224 -11.73 26.62 -11.07
C LEU A 224 -13.09 27.32 -10.98
N ALA A 225 -14.11 26.55 -10.62
CA ALA A 225 -15.47 26.98 -10.34
C ALA A 225 -16.16 25.92 -9.46
N PRO A 226 -17.30 26.19 -8.84
CA PRO A 226 -17.95 25.24 -7.93
C PRO A 226 -18.22 23.85 -8.51
N GLN A 227 -18.28 23.73 -9.83
CA GLN A 227 -18.55 22.48 -10.55
C GLN A 227 -17.33 21.97 -11.34
N TRP A 228 -16.20 22.68 -11.34
CA TRP A 228 -15.01 22.35 -12.11
C TRP A 228 -13.81 22.17 -11.22
N ARG A 229 -13.43 20.91 -11.02
CA ARG A 229 -12.22 20.52 -10.30
C ARG A 229 -11.14 20.08 -11.27
N ILE A 230 -9.95 20.53 -11.06
CA ILE A 230 -8.74 19.98 -11.71
C ILE A 230 -7.84 19.32 -10.68
N ALA A 231 -7.20 18.23 -11.08
CA ALA A 231 -6.31 17.48 -10.25
C ALA A 231 -5.08 17.03 -11.07
N PRO A 232 -4.15 17.96 -11.35
CA PRO A 232 -2.92 17.61 -12.06
C PRO A 232 -2.04 16.70 -11.21
N SER A 233 -1.34 15.78 -11.87
CA SER A 233 -0.37 14.90 -11.26
C SER A 233 0.84 14.70 -12.15
N VAL A 234 2.00 14.54 -11.52
CA VAL A 234 3.27 14.21 -12.18
C VAL A 234 3.93 13.10 -11.38
N PHE A 235 4.34 12.05 -12.09
CA PHE A 235 5.14 10.96 -11.54
C PHE A 235 6.43 10.85 -12.34
N ALA A 236 7.54 10.66 -11.63
CA ALA A 236 8.83 10.32 -12.23
C ALA A 236 9.45 9.19 -11.41
N GLU A 237 9.96 8.18 -12.08
CA GLU A 237 10.59 7.04 -11.43
C GLU A 237 11.90 6.72 -12.15
N HIS A 238 12.91 6.42 -11.37
CA HIS A 238 14.19 5.90 -11.82
C HIS A 238 14.47 4.62 -11.06
N SER A 239 14.82 3.57 -11.76
CA SER A 239 15.14 2.28 -11.17
C SER A 239 16.42 1.71 -11.78
N GLU A 240 17.15 0.95 -10.98
CA GLU A 240 18.37 0.24 -11.36
C GLU A 240 18.25 -1.20 -10.89
N ASP A 241 18.79 -2.13 -11.66
CA ASP A 241 18.92 -3.55 -11.37
C ASP A 241 17.62 -4.24 -10.88
N ARG A 242 16.47 -3.71 -11.31
CA ARG A 242 15.16 -4.28 -10.91
C ARG A 242 14.95 -5.66 -11.46
N TYR A 243 15.35 -5.85 -12.69
CA TYR A 243 15.23 -7.09 -13.42
C TYR A 243 16.55 -7.36 -14.13
N ASP A 244 16.89 -8.62 -14.24
CA ASP A 244 18.02 -9.01 -15.04
C ASP A 244 17.65 -8.92 -16.53
N GLU A 245 18.43 -8.21 -17.32
CA GLU A 245 18.29 -8.09 -18.76
C GLU A 245 19.01 -9.23 -19.51
#